data_f2b420e9749b529cc08f3e3d2d7d681e
#
_entry.id   f2b420e9749b529cc08f3e3d2d7d681e
#
_cell.length_a   1.000
_cell.length_b   1.000
_cell.length_c   1.000
_cell.angle_alpha   90.00
_cell.angle_beta   90.00
_cell.angle_gamma   90.00
#
_symmetry.space_group_name_H-M   'P 1'
#
loop_
_entity.id
_entity.type
_entity.pdbx_description
1 polymer ?
#
loop_
_entity_poly.entity_id
_entity_poly.type
_entity_poly.pdbx_seq_one_letter_code
_entity_poly.pdbx_strand_id
1 'polypeptide(L)'
;MGYKETYNRWLTSDVVDDDTKAELKSIENNEKEIEERFYRELEFGTAGMRGIIGAGTNRINIYNVRRASQGVAKYVLSNGEGAAKAGVLIGYDTRNFSRTFAEETAKVLTCAGVKTYLFPIVHSVPEVSFGIRELGCSAGVMITASHNPKEYNGYKVYGPDGGQLPPDAADVVVAAIDSYDIFDDVKFISLDEAKEKGLLEIVSSDLDEKFLDVVQTQQQNPEAVAEVADTFKLIYTPFHGTGSRPIKAILNRMGFKNVLVVKEQDTEDGNFPTVKSPNPEDKEGFEIAIKMAKENDVDVIIGTDPDCDRVGIVVRDADGIYRTLTGNQTGALLVEYILSSKKAKGTLPKNGVVIKTIVTTELAAAIAHSYGIEIMNVLTGFKYIGEKMTEFAKTGNHTYLIGFEESYGYLVGTHARDKDGVVATMLIAEMAAYYKTKGKSLYEALMDIYKKYGYYSEKTVSFVMPGKDGMEKMSQLLTDLRQTPPTKVADMDVVLYTDYQSQTIKDTKGNVSPLKGLPKSNVLKYNLSDEKTYFIVRPSGTEPKIKLYLGTFAESFETAEKTIEKVLEDCKKQLGL
;
A
#
# COMPACT_ATOMS: atom_id res chain seq x y z
N MET A 1 22.76 -25.37 -7.29
CA MET A 1 23.96 -24.72 -7.89
C MET A 1 24.50 -23.68 -6.92
N GLY A 2 25.83 -23.55 -6.83
CA GLY A 2 26.43 -22.45 -6.08
C GLY A 2 26.27 -21.11 -6.85
N TYR A 3 26.35 -19.96 -6.17
CA TYR A 3 26.15 -18.66 -6.80
C TYR A 3 27.09 -18.40 -8.00
N LYS A 4 28.33 -18.89 -7.97
CA LYS A 4 29.28 -18.79 -9.10
C LYS A 4 28.86 -19.62 -10.32
N GLU A 5 28.32 -20.80 -10.09
CA GLU A 5 27.82 -21.65 -11.17
C GLU A 5 26.59 -21.02 -11.84
N THR A 6 25.69 -20.45 -11.02
CA THR A 6 24.51 -19.75 -11.52
C THR A 6 24.90 -18.49 -12.31
N TYR A 7 25.84 -17.68 -11.80
CA TYR A 7 26.39 -16.55 -12.54
C TYR A 7 26.98 -16.94 -13.91
N ASN A 8 27.79 -18.01 -13.94
CA ASN A 8 28.38 -18.50 -15.20
C ASN A 8 27.32 -19.01 -16.18
N ARG A 9 26.28 -19.69 -15.67
CA ARG A 9 25.14 -20.10 -16.49
C ARG A 9 24.46 -18.91 -17.17
N TRP A 10 24.25 -17.83 -16.45
CA TRP A 10 23.67 -16.60 -17.00
C TRP A 10 24.56 -15.97 -18.08
N LEU A 11 25.87 -15.94 -17.88
CA LEU A 11 26.82 -15.42 -18.85
C LEU A 11 26.89 -16.24 -20.16
N THR A 12 26.73 -17.55 -20.07
CA THR A 12 26.92 -18.47 -21.20
C THR A 12 25.64 -18.90 -21.89
N SER A 13 24.47 -18.62 -21.29
CA SER A 13 23.17 -18.98 -21.88
C SER A 13 22.87 -18.17 -23.13
N ASP A 14 22.42 -18.83 -24.19
CA ASP A 14 21.97 -18.19 -25.43
C ASP A 14 20.63 -17.46 -25.27
N VAL A 15 19.87 -17.76 -24.19
CA VAL A 15 18.60 -17.11 -23.86
C VAL A 15 18.81 -15.71 -23.26
N VAL A 16 19.96 -15.49 -22.64
CA VAL A 16 20.29 -14.20 -22.01
C VAL A 16 20.79 -13.21 -23.05
N ASP A 17 20.15 -12.03 -23.09
CA ASP A 17 20.48 -10.97 -24.04
C ASP A 17 21.87 -10.35 -23.78
N ASP A 18 22.36 -9.64 -24.81
CA ASP A 18 23.72 -9.07 -24.77
C ASP A 18 23.88 -7.95 -23.73
N ASP A 19 22.83 -7.15 -23.49
CA ASP A 19 22.88 -6.06 -22.48
C ASP A 19 22.96 -6.65 -21.07
N THR A 20 22.19 -7.68 -20.77
CA THR A 20 22.25 -8.43 -19.51
C THR A 20 23.63 -9.09 -19.32
N LYS A 21 24.20 -9.70 -20.37
CA LYS A 21 25.56 -10.26 -20.34
C LYS A 21 26.61 -9.17 -20.12
N ALA A 22 26.45 -8.00 -20.73
CA ALA A 22 27.37 -6.88 -20.55
C ALA A 22 27.34 -6.35 -19.12
N GLU A 23 26.14 -6.24 -18.52
CA GLU A 23 25.97 -5.90 -17.11
C GLU A 23 26.69 -6.89 -16.20
N LEU A 24 26.50 -8.20 -16.42
CA LEU A 24 27.16 -9.25 -15.63
C LEU A 24 28.69 -9.21 -15.78
N LYS A 25 29.20 -8.98 -16.99
CA LYS A 25 30.64 -8.83 -17.21
C LYS A 25 31.23 -7.62 -16.49
N SER A 26 30.46 -6.55 -16.34
CA SER A 26 30.92 -5.35 -15.62
C SER A 26 31.24 -5.59 -14.14
N ILE A 27 30.67 -6.65 -13.56
CA ILE A 27 30.86 -7.05 -12.15
C ILE A 27 31.75 -8.27 -11.97
N GLU A 28 32.39 -8.81 -13.03
CA GLU A 28 33.14 -10.06 -13.00
C GLU A 28 34.26 -10.11 -11.93
N ASN A 29 34.82 -8.95 -11.59
CA ASN A 29 35.86 -8.80 -10.58
C ASN A 29 35.31 -8.38 -9.19
N ASN A 30 33.98 -8.32 -9.02
CA ASN A 30 33.32 -7.98 -7.76
C ASN A 30 32.58 -9.19 -7.19
N GLU A 31 33.33 -10.06 -6.52
CA GLU A 31 32.78 -11.31 -5.97
C GLU A 31 31.59 -11.10 -5.01
N LYS A 32 31.64 -10.03 -4.22
CA LYS A 32 30.56 -9.70 -3.28
C LYS A 32 29.27 -9.34 -4.00
N GLU A 33 29.37 -8.58 -5.09
CA GLU A 33 28.20 -8.22 -5.92
C GLU A 33 27.63 -9.44 -6.67
N ILE A 34 28.51 -10.33 -7.16
CA ILE A 34 28.10 -11.60 -7.77
C ILE A 34 27.36 -12.46 -6.76
N GLU A 35 27.93 -12.65 -5.56
CA GLU A 35 27.27 -13.40 -4.50
C GLU A 35 25.90 -12.80 -4.18
N GLU A 36 25.80 -11.51 -3.97
CA GLU A 36 24.56 -10.82 -3.60
C GLU A 36 23.46 -10.97 -4.66
N ARG A 37 23.83 -10.99 -5.95
CA ARG A 37 22.89 -11.17 -7.07
C ARG A 37 22.44 -12.61 -7.30
N PHE A 38 23.22 -13.61 -6.83
CA PHE A 38 23.00 -15.02 -7.18
C PHE A 38 22.94 -15.99 -5.98
N TYR A 39 23.07 -15.53 -4.71
CA TYR A 39 23.06 -16.43 -3.55
C TYR A 39 21.68 -17.05 -3.28
N ARG A 40 20.61 -16.43 -3.82
CA ARG A 40 19.23 -16.91 -3.75
C ARG A 40 18.44 -16.46 -4.97
N GLU A 41 17.21 -16.94 -5.06
CA GLU A 41 16.22 -16.42 -5.99
C GLU A 41 15.44 -15.24 -5.38
N LEU A 42 14.92 -14.36 -6.23
CA LEU A 42 14.02 -13.30 -5.79
C LEU A 42 12.71 -13.93 -5.33
N GLU A 43 12.39 -13.75 -4.07
CA GLU A 43 11.22 -14.36 -3.44
C GLU A 43 9.92 -13.78 -4.01
N PHE A 44 9.01 -14.67 -4.39
CA PHE A 44 7.63 -14.33 -4.68
C PHE A 44 6.82 -14.55 -3.39
N GLY A 45 6.59 -13.44 -2.67
CA GLY A 45 5.80 -13.46 -1.43
C GLY A 45 4.28 -13.47 -1.70
N THR A 46 3.48 -13.42 -0.65
CA THR A 46 2.01 -13.43 -0.73
C THR A 46 1.39 -12.23 -1.47
N ALA A 47 2.17 -11.20 -1.78
CA ALA A 47 1.73 -10.01 -2.52
C ALA A 47 2.41 -9.87 -3.88
N GLY A 48 3.20 -10.87 -4.30
CA GLY A 48 4.03 -10.80 -5.49
C GLY A 48 5.52 -10.70 -5.17
N MET A 49 6.33 -10.24 -6.12
CA MET A 49 7.77 -10.04 -5.93
C MET A 49 8.16 -8.55 -6.00
N ARG A 50 9.22 -8.19 -5.30
CA ARG A 50 9.81 -6.85 -5.31
C ARG A 50 11.32 -6.97 -5.17
N GLY A 51 12.08 -6.28 -6.01
CA GLY A 51 13.53 -6.34 -5.97
C GLY A 51 14.20 -5.16 -6.68
N ILE A 52 15.52 -5.11 -6.52
CA ILE A 52 16.36 -4.18 -7.26
C ILE A 52 16.40 -4.63 -8.72
N ILE A 53 16.28 -3.67 -9.66
CA ILE A 53 16.37 -3.91 -11.10
C ILE A 53 17.81 -4.31 -11.45
N GLY A 54 17.98 -5.35 -12.29
CA GLY A 54 19.28 -5.76 -12.79
C GLY A 54 19.40 -7.25 -13.11
N ALA A 55 20.55 -7.65 -13.59
CA ALA A 55 20.86 -9.02 -13.93
C ALA A 55 21.10 -9.87 -12.66
N GLY A 56 20.52 -11.08 -12.62
CA GLY A 56 20.70 -12.04 -11.53
C GLY A 56 19.41 -12.66 -11.02
N THR A 57 19.54 -13.75 -10.28
CA THR A 57 18.39 -14.46 -9.72
C THR A 57 17.72 -13.71 -8.57
N ASN A 58 18.50 -12.92 -7.79
CA ASN A 58 18.02 -12.07 -6.69
C ASN A 58 17.80 -10.61 -7.14
N ARG A 59 17.39 -10.42 -8.38
CA ARG A 59 17.08 -9.13 -9.02
C ARG A 59 15.75 -9.22 -9.77
N ILE A 60 15.08 -8.09 -9.97
CA ILE A 60 13.94 -8.05 -10.88
C ILE A 60 14.44 -7.73 -12.30
N ASN A 61 14.10 -8.59 -13.24
CA ASN A 61 14.47 -8.52 -14.64
C ASN A 61 13.46 -9.28 -15.50
N ILE A 62 13.62 -9.23 -16.83
CA ILE A 62 12.69 -9.88 -17.76
C ILE A 62 12.60 -11.40 -17.55
N TYR A 63 13.68 -12.06 -17.13
CA TYR A 63 13.71 -13.53 -16.93
C TYR A 63 12.89 -13.93 -15.70
N ASN A 64 13.07 -13.24 -14.58
CA ASN A 64 12.27 -13.46 -13.38
C ASN A 64 10.79 -13.08 -13.59
N VAL A 65 10.51 -12.00 -14.33
CA VAL A 65 9.14 -11.60 -14.70
C VAL A 65 8.47 -12.64 -15.59
N ARG A 66 9.17 -13.16 -16.60
CA ARG A 66 8.66 -14.23 -17.47
C ARG A 66 8.33 -15.48 -16.68
N ARG A 67 9.24 -15.92 -15.79
CA ARG A 67 9.02 -17.08 -14.92
C ARG A 67 7.84 -16.88 -13.98
N ALA A 68 7.72 -15.71 -13.34
CA ALA A 68 6.57 -15.37 -12.52
C ALA A 68 5.26 -15.37 -13.32
N SER A 69 5.28 -14.83 -14.54
CA SER A 69 4.12 -14.84 -15.46
C SER A 69 3.71 -16.25 -15.88
N GLN A 70 4.66 -17.16 -16.04
CA GLN A 70 4.37 -18.59 -16.28
C GLN A 70 3.65 -19.21 -15.06
N GLY A 71 4.06 -18.84 -13.84
CA GLY A 71 3.36 -19.23 -12.60
C GLY A 71 1.93 -18.71 -12.55
N VAL A 72 1.71 -17.44 -12.91
CA VAL A 72 0.36 -16.85 -13.02
C VAL A 72 -0.47 -17.55 -14.10
N ALA A 73 0.11 -17.83 -15.27
CA ALA A 73 -0.57 -18.59 -16.31
C ALA A 73 -1.05 -19.96 -15.80
N LYS A 74 -0.18 -20.68 -15.08
CA LYS A 74 -0.51 -21.97 -14.48
C LYS A 74 -1.65 -21.87 -13.46
N TYR A 75 -1.63 -20.85 -12.61
CA TYR A 75 -2.71 -20.56 -11.67
C TYR A 75 -4.04 -20.33 -12.40
N VAL A 76 -4.06 -19.48 -13.42
CA VAL A 76 -5.28 -19.18 -14.21
C VAL A 76 -5.80 -20.45 -14.88
N LEU A 77 -4.94 -21.21 -15.55
CA LEU A 77 -5.30 -22.45 -16.25
C LEU A 77 -5.80 -23.54 -15.30
N SER A 78 -5.31 -23.60 -14.06
CA SER A 78 -5.80 -24.55 -13.05
C SER A 78 -7.25 -24.29 -12.63
N ASN A 79 -7.76 -23.07 -12.86
CA ASN A 79 -9.14 -22.70 -12.63
C ASN A 79 -10.05 -22.97 -13.86
N GLY A 80 -9.53 -23.63 -14.91
CA GLY A 80 -10.26 -24.11 -16.06
C GLY A 80 -10.32 -23.16 -17.26
N GLU A 81 -10.90 -23.63 -18.37
CA GLU A 81 -11.00 -22.87 -19.62
C GLU A 81 -11.77 -21.55 -19.49
N GLY A 82 -12.77 -21.49 -18.62
CA GLY A 82 -13.53 -20.27 -18.35
C GLY A 82 -12.63 -19.17 -17.80
N ALA A 83 -11.70 -19.52 -16.89
CA ALA A 83 -10.74 -18.58 -16.33
C ALA A 83 -9.71 -18.10 -17.36
N ALA A 84 -9.24 -18.99 -18.24
CA ALA A 84 -8.33 -18.60 -19.33
C ALA A 84 -9.00 -17.64 -20.34
N LYS A 85 -10.29 -17.81 -20.62
CA LYS A 85 -11.08 -16.93 -21.50
C LYS A 85 -11.43 -15.60 -20.84
N ALA A 86 -11.74 -15.60 -19.55
CA ALA A 86 -11.94 -14.38 -18.75
C ALA A 86 -10.67 -13.53 -18.70
N GLY A 87 -9.53 -14.19 -18.64
CA GLY A 87 -8.22 -13.58 -18.89
C GLY A 87 -7.61 -12.85 -17.69
N VAL A 88 -6.52 -12.12 -17.99
CA VAL A 88 -5.71 -11.36 -17.03
C VAL A 88 -5.56 -9.93 -17.49
N LEU A 89 -5.85 -8.96 -16.59
CA LEU A 89 -5.58 -7.55 -16.82
C LEU A 89 -4.17 -7.20 -16.35
N ILE A 90 -3.41 -6.46 -17.17
CA ILE A 90 -2.05 -6.00 -16.83
C ILE A 90 -2.01 -4.47 -16.84
N GLY A 91 -1.59 -3.91 -15.70
CA GLY A 91 -1.25 -2.50 -15.54
C GLY A 91 0.20 -2.32 -15.10
N TYR A 92 0.69 -1.10 -15.21
CA TYR A 92 2.07 -0.75 -14.85
C TYR A 92 2.18 0.73 -14.49
N ASP A 93 3.14 1.03 -13.61
CA ASP A 93 3.46 2.39 -13.18
C ASP A 93 4.54 3.06 -14.07
N THR A 94 5.02 4.23 -13.62
CA THR A 94 5.99 5.06 -14.35
C THR A 94 7.44 4.61 -14.18
N ARG A 95 7.73 3.58 -13.37
CA ARG A 95 9.09 3.12 -13.07
C ARG A 95 9.82 2.63 -14.30
N ASN A 96 11.15 2.73 -14.24
CA ASN A 96 12.02 2.14 -15.26
C ASN A 96 11.67 0.65 -15.46
N PHE A 97 11.60 0.21 -16.70
CA PHE A 97 11.24 -1.14 -17.13
C PHE A 97 9.79 -1.60 -16.84
N SER A 98 8.92 -0.80 -16.21
CA SER A 98 7.55 -1.24 -15.90
C SER A 98 6.79 -1.64 -17.16
N ARG A 99 6.84 -0.83 -18.22
CA ARG A 99 6.24 -1.17 -19.51
C ARG A 99 6.82 -2.45 -20.12
N THR A 100 8.14 -2.58 -20.13
CA THR A 100 8.82 -3.78 -20.63
C THR A 100 8.36 -5.03 -19.89
N PHE A 101 8.30 -4.98 -18.56
CA PHE A 101 7.86 -6.10 -17.73
C PHE A 101 6.36 -6.45 -17.97
N ALA A 102 5.52 -5.44 -18.18
CA ALA A 102 4.11 -5.65 -18.52
C ALA A 102 3.95 -6.33 -19.89
N GLU A 103 4.72 -5.90 -20.89
CA GLU A 103 4.74 -6.50 -22.22
C GLU A 103 5.28 -7.95 -22.18
N GLU A 104 6.35 -8.21 -21.42
CA GLU A 104 6.88 -9.57 -21.23
C GLU A 104 5.87 -10.49 -20.52
N THR A 105 5.14 -9.96 -19.55
CA THR A 105 4.04 -10.67 -18.90
C THR A 105 2.96 -11.06 -19.91
N ALA A 106 2.54 -10.11 -20.77
CA ALA A 106 1.54 -10.37 -21.79
C ALA A 106 1.99 -11.45 -22.80
N LYS A 107 3.27 -11.42 -23.24
CA LYS A 107 3.87 -12.41 -24.14
C LYS A 107 3.79 -13.85 -23.58
N VAL A 108 4.07 -14.00 -22.28
CA VAL A 108 4.03 -15.32 -21.62
C VAL A 108 2.60 -15.80 -21.42
N LEU A 109 1.70 -14.95 -20.88
CA LEU A 109 0.31 -15.33 -20.66
C LEU A 109 -0.40 -15.74 -21.94
N THR A 110 -0.22 -14.97 -23.02
CA THR A 110 -0.83 -15.26 -24.31
C THR A 110 -0.22 -16.50 -24.97
N CYS A 111 1.07 -16.77 -24.78
CA CYS A 111 1.71 -18.02 -25.20
C CYS A 111 1.07 -19.25 -24.53
N ALA A 112 0.70 -19.12 -23.26
CA ALA A 112 0.00 -20.17 -22.52
C ALA A 112 -1.49 -20.31 -22.86
N GLY A 113 -2.02 -19.49 -23.78
CA GLY A 113 -3.43 -19.52 -24.19
C GLY A 113 -4.36 -18.72 -23.27
N VAL A 114 -3.85 -17.86 -22.42
CA VAL A 114 -4.64 -17.01 -21.54
C VAL A 114 -4.96 -15.69 -22.24
N LYS A 115 -6.25 -15.34 -22.32
CA LYS A 115 -6.68 -14.01 -22.78
C LYS A 115 -6.03 -12.94 -21.89
N THR A 116 -5.50 -11.90 -22.51
CA THR A 116 -4.76 -10.86 -21.78
C THR A 116 -5.23 -9.49 -22.21
N TYR A 117 -5.51 -8.65 -21.24
CA TYR A 117 -5.85 -7.24 -21.39
C TYR A 117 -4.66 -6.41 -20.92
N LEU A 118 -4.14 -5.53 -21.76
CA LEU A 118 -2.99 -4.69 -21.44
C LEU A 118 -3.38 -3.22 -21.50
N PHE A 119 -3.14 -2.48 -20.46
CA PHE A 119 -3.27 -1.03 -20.49
C PHE A 119 -2.26 -0.41 -21.46
N PRO A 120 -2.67 0.54 -22.33
CA PRO A 120 -1.79 1.14 -23.34
C PRO A 120 -0.73 2.07 -22.77
N ILE A 121 -0.98 2.63 -21.61
CA ILE A 121 -0.14 3.59 -20.90
C ILE A 121 -0.15 3.26 -19.41
N VAL A 122 0.61 4.00 -18.61
CA VAL A 122 0.66 3.84 -17.15
C VAL A 122 -0.72 4.02 -16.52
N HIS A 123 -1.06 3.15 -15.55
CA HIS A 123 -2.29 3.20 -14.78
C HIS A 123 -2.03 2.93 -13.30
N SER A 124 -2.92 3.43 -12.46
CA SER A 124 -2.83 3.29 -11.01
C SER A 124 -3.29 1.91 -10.52
N VAL A 125 -2.88 1.53 -9.31
CA VAL A 125 -3.35 0.31 -8.63
C VAL A 125 -4.87 0.26 -8.54
N PRO A 126 -5.59 1.33 -8.12
CA PRO A 126 -7.05 1.28 -8.05
C PRO A 126 -7.72 1.10 -9.41
N GLU A 127 -7.19 1.68 -10.50
CA GLU A 127 -7.71 1.44 -11.85
C GLU A 127 -7.54 -0.03 -12.26
N VAL A 128 -6.41 -0.67 -11.91
CA VAL A 128 -6.20 -2.11 -12.15
C VAL A 128 -7.17 -2.94 -11.31
N SER A 129 -7.31 -2.67 -10.03
CA SER A 129 -8.24 -3.37 -9.13
C SER A 129 -9.70 -3.27 -9.61
N PHE A 130 -10.12 -2.08 -10.03
CA PHE A 130 -11.43 -1.83 -10.63
C PHE A 130 -11.59 -2.56 -11.97
N GLY A 131 -10.60 -2.45 -12.85
CA GLY A 131 -10.64 -3.01 -14.21
C GLY A 131 -10.73 -4.53 -14.22
N ILE A 132 -10.06 -5.24 -13.31
CA ILE A 132 -10.20 -6.68 -13.12
C ILE A 132 -11.66 -7.07 -12.92
N ARG A 133 -12.36 -6.33 -12.08
CA ARG A 133 -13.76 -6.57 -11.71
C ARG A 133 -14.73 -6.19 -12.84
N GLU A 134 -14.51 -5.02 -13.45
CA GLU A 134 -15.36 -4.48 -14.51
C GLU A 134 -15.27 -5.33 -15.79
N LEU A 135 -14.07 -5.82 -16.14
CA LEU A 135 -13.87 -6.71 -17.29
C LEU A 135 -14.18 -8.19 -16.98
N GLY A 136 -14.41 -8.53 -15.70
CA GLY A 136 -14.63 -9.90 -15.27
C GLY A 136 -13.41 -10.80 -15.41
N CYS A 137 -12.19 -10.24 -15.29
CA CYS A 137 -10.95 -10.99 -15.39
C CYS A 137 -10.79 -12.01 -14.27
N SER A 138 -10.12 -13.12 -14.53
CA SER A 138 -9.83 -14.16 -13.54
C SER A 138 -8.63 -13.82 -12.65
N ALA A 139 -7.79 -12.89 -13.09
CA ALA A 139 -6.65 -12.37 -12.34
C ALA A 139 -6.22 -11.00 -12.88
N GLY A 140 -5.32 -10.35 -12.18
CA GLY A 140 -4.64 -9.15 -12.66
C GLY A 140 -3.18 -9.10 -12.25
N VAL A 141 -2.41 -8.31 -12.96
CA VAL A 141 -1.01 -8.04 -12.67
C VAL A 141 -0.79 -6.53 -12.66
N MET A 142 -0.07 -6.05 -11.64
CA MET A 142 0.41 -4.67 -11.60
C MET A 142 1.92 -4.65 -11.45
N ILE A 143 2.59 -4.05 -12.42
CA ILE A 143 4.04 -3.86 -12.39
C ILE A 143 4.36 -2.56 -11.67
N THR A 144 4.81 -2.67 -10.44
CA THR A 144 5.13 -1.53 -9.57
C THR A 144 5.93 -1.96 -8.34
N ALA A 145 6.73 -1.05 -7.81
CA ALA A 145 7.30 -1.16 -6.47
C ALA A 145 6.76 -0.07 -5.51
N SER A 146 5.56 0.48 -5.82
CA SER A 146 4.91 1.51 -5.00
C SER A 146 5.86 2.71 -4.74
N HIS A 147 6.14 3.03 -3.51
CA HIS A 147 6.94 4.16 -3.06
C HIS A 147 8.45 3.89 -2.92
N ASN A 148 8.93 2.69 -3.27
CA ASN A 148 10.36 2.37 -3.16
C ASN A 148 11.21 3.29 -4.05
N PRO A 149 12.53 3.46 -3.74
CA PRO A 149 13.47 4.20 -4.59
C PRO A 149 13.50 3.69 -6.05
N LYS A 150 14.08 4.49 -6.93
CA LYS A 150 14.09 4.27 -8.39
C LYS A 150 14.75 2.96 -8.85
N GLU A 151 15.64 2.43 -8.03
CA GLU A 151 16.36 1.18 -8.29
C GLU A 151 15.47 -0.07 -8.19
N TYR A 152 14.26 0.08 -7.61
CA TYR A 152 13.33 -1.03 -7.40
C TYR A 152 12.24 -1.08 -8.46
N ASN A 153 11.81 -2.31 -8.77
CA ASN A 153 10.53 -2.57 -9.40
C ASN A 153 9.88 -3.81 -8.75
N GLY A 154 8.65 -4.15 -9.16
CA GLY A 154 7.92 -5.26 -8.59
C GLY A 154 6.84 -5.80 -9.50
N TYR A 155 6.21 -6.88 -9.06
CA TYR A 155 5.20 -7.63 -9.77
C TYR A 155 4.13 -8.06 -8.77
N LYS A 156 3.00 -7.35 -8.70
CA LYS A 156 1.86 -7.66 -7.82
C LYS A 156 0.83 -8.48 -8.58
N VAL A 157 0.22 -9.48 -7.93
CA VAL A 157 -0.83 -10.31 -8.52
C VAL A 157 -2.13 -10.15 -7.75
N TYR A 158 -3.22 -10.04 -8.48
CA TYR A 158 -4.57 -9.81 -7.99
C TYR A 158 -5.50 -10.96 -8.39
N GLY A 159 -6.46 -11.26 -7.53
CA GLY A 159 -7.52 -12.21 -7.80
C GLY A 159 -8.69 -11.61 -8.59
N PRO A 160 -9.71 -12.43 -8.92
CA PRO A 160 -10.87 -12.00 -9.70
C PRO A 160 -11.75 -10.96 -8.97
N ASP A 161 -11.61 -10.82 -7.68
CA ASP A 161 -12.29 -9.79 -6.89
C ASP A 161 -11.61 -8.42 -6.93
N GLY A 162 -10.42 -8.33 -7.58
CA GLY A 162 -9.60 -7.11 -7.64
C GLY A 162 -8.74 -6.86 -6.40
N GLY A 163 -8.72 -7.79 -5.43
CA GLY A 163 -7.83 -7.79 -4.28
C GLY A 163 -6.53 -8.55 -4.56
N GLN A 164 -5.47 -8.29 -3.81
CA GLN A 164 -4.24 -9.07 -3.89
C GLN A 164 -4.54 -10.54 -3.59
N LEU A 165 -3.82 -11.45 -4.23
CA LEU A 165 -4.06 -12.89 -4.08
C LEU A 165 -4.07 -13.30 -2.60
N PRO A 166 -5.07 -14.11 -2.16
CA PRO A 166 -5.04 -14.73 -0.85
C PRO A 166 -3.88 -15.76 -0.78
N PRO A 167 -3.42 -16.11 0.44
CA PRO A 167 -2.26 -16.99 0.62
C PRO A 167 -2.34 -18.29 -0.16
N ASP A 168 -3.47 -18.99 -0.12
CA ASP A 168 -3.65 -20.29 -0.79
C ASP A 168 -3.47 -20.18 -2.32
N ALA A 169 -3.95 -19.09 -2.93
CA ALA A 169 -3.77 -18.84 -4.36
C ALA A 169 -2.33 -18.41 -4.69
N ALA A 170 -1.71 -17.62 -3.80
CA ALA A 170 -0.31 -17.24 -3.94
C ALA A 170 0.60 -18.47 -3.86
N ASP A 171 0.33 -19.42 -2.97
CA ASP A 171 1.08 -20.68 -2.84
C ASP A 171 1.04 -21.51 -4.15
N VAL A 172 -0.08 -21.51 -4.87
CA VAL A 172 -0.17 -22.17 -6.21
C VAL A 172 0.77 -21.49 -7.20
N VAL A 173 0.80 -20.15 -7.23
CA VAL A 173 1.71 -19.40 -8.10
C VAL A 173 3.16 -19.66 -7.74
N VAL A 174 3.52 -19.63 -6.46
CA VAL A 174 4.88 -19.92 -5.96
C VAL A 174 5.31 -21.33 -6.34
N ALA A 175 4.50 -22.34 -6.05
CA ALA A 175 4.82 -23.73 -6.40
C ALA A 175 5.03 -23.93 -7.91
N ALA A 176 4.27 -23.19 -8.72
CA ALA A 176 4.47 -23.22 -10.17
C ALA A 176 5.78 -22.54 -10.57
N ILE A 177 6.09 -21.35 -10.02
CA ILE A 177 7.37 -20.64 -10.28
C ILE A 177 8.56 -21.54 -9.96
N ASP A 178 8.54 -22.20 -8.78
CA ASP A 178 9.61 -23.08 -8.32
C ASP A 178 9.81 -24.32 -9.19
N SER A 179 8.77 -24.72 -9.93
CA SER A 179 8.83 -25.89 -10.83
C SER A 179 9.43 -25.60 -12.20
N TYR A 180 9.57 -24.31 -12.59
CA TYR A 180 10.07 -23.92 -13.90
C TYR A 180 11.53 -23.50 -13.87
N ASP A 181 12.35 -24.05 -14.76
CA ASP A 181 13.65 -23.48 -15.05
C ASP A 181 13.51 -22.13 -15.75
N ILE A 182 14.32 -21.16 -15.30
CA ILE A 182 14.21 -19.76 -15.76
C ILE A 182 14.49 -19.55 -17.25
N PHE A 183 15.25 -20.46 -17.89
CA PHE A 183 15.64 -20.38 -19.30
C PHE A 183 14.97 -21.43 -20.17
N ASP A 184 14.86 -22.67 -19.68
CA ASP A 184 14.50 -23.80 -20.53
C ASP A 184 12.97 -24.01 -20.63
N ASP A 185 12.24 -23.69 -19.54
CA ASP A 185 10.81 -24.00 -19.43
C ASP A 185 9.88 -22.84 -19.78
N VAL A 186 10.38 -21.60 -19.77
CA VAL A 186 9.54 -20.42 -20.02
C VAL A 186 9.35 -20.18 -21.49
N LYS A 187 8.08 -20.17 -21.96
CA LYS A 187 7.70 -19.93 -23.34
C LYS A 187 6.98 -18.58 -23.47
N PHE A 188 7.19 -17.91 -24.59
CA PHE A 188 6.54 -16.65 -24.93
C PHE A 188 6.38 -16.49 -26.44
N ILE A 189 5.43 -15.65 -26.86
CA ILE A 189 5.19 -15.27 -28.27
C ILE A 189 5.32 -13.74 -28.37
N SER A 190 5.40 -13.22 -29.60
CA SER A 190 5.39 -11.77 -29.80
C SER A 190 4.02 -11.17 -29.50
N LEU A 191 3.98 -9.86 -29.20
CA LEU A 191 2.71 -9.16 -28.98
C LEU A 191 1.85 -9.13 -30.26
N ASP A 192 2.47 -9.09 -31.43
CA ASP A 192 1.76 -9.10 -32.71
C ASP A 192 1.13 -10.46 -32.97
N GLU A 193 1.85 -11.54 -32.74
CA GLU A 193 1.30 -12.89 -32.79
C GLU A 193 0.14 -13.09 -31.80
N ALA A 194 0.28 -12.53 -30.58
CA ALA A 194 -0.76 -12.57 -29.58
C ALA A 194 -2.04 -11.83 -30.02
N LYS A 195 -1.91 -10.68 -30.70
CA LYS A 195 -3.03 -9.95 -31.30
C LYS A 195 -3.67 -10.71 -32.43
N GLU A 196 -2.88 -11.27 -33.36
CA GLU A 196 -3.36 -12.08 -34.46
C GLU A 196 -4.16 -13.31 -34.02
N LYS A 197 -3.75 -13.92 -32.90
CA LYS A 197 -4.47 -15.01 -32.25
C LYS A 197 -5.71 -14.55 -31.46
N GLY A 198 -5.97 -13.25 -31.34
CA GLY A 198 -7.07 -12.69 -30.56
C GLY A 198 -6.93 -12.88 -29.07
N LEU A 199 -5.72 -13.18 -28.58
CA LEU A 199 -5.41 -13.39 -27.16
C LEU A 199 -4.97 -12.11 -26.44
N LEU A 200 -4.50 -11.10 -27.17
CA LEU A 200 -4.13 -9.81 -26.60
C LEU A 200 -5.12 -8.72 -27.01
N GLU A 201 -5.64 -8.01 -26.02
CA GLU A 201 -6.51 -6.84 -26.20
C GLU A 201 -5.92 -5.63 -25.48
N ILE A 202 -5.89 -4.50 -26.17
CA ILE A 202 -5.49 -3.23 -25.57
C ILE A 202 -6.73 -2.58 -24.95
N VAL A 203 -6.63 -2.24 -23.68
CA VAL A 203 -7.75 -1.66 -22.90
C VAL A 203 -8.13 -0.28 -23.47
N SER A 204 -9.43 -0.05 -23.64
CA SER A 204 -9.99 1.24 -24.07
C SER A 204 -10.04 2.23 -22.90
N SER A 205 -9.92 3.53 -23.19
CA SER A 205 -10.12 4.63 -22.23
C SER A 205 -11.54 4.71 -21.64
N ASP A 206 -12.51 3.97 -22.19
CA ASP A 206 -13.85 3.86 -21.60
C ASP A 206 -13.81 3.29 -20.18
N LEU A 207 -12.80 2.47 -19.88
CA LEU A 207 -12.61 1.91 -18.55
C LEU A 207 -12.20 3.00 -17.53
N ASP A 208 -11.36 3.95 -17.97
CA ASP A 208 -10.94 5.10 -17.16
C ASP A 208 -12.15 5.99 -16.79
N GLU A 209 -13.02 6.27 -17.79
CA GLU A 209 -14.23 7.05 -17.59
C GLU A 209 -15.19 6.36 -16.60
N LYS A 210 -15.42 5.05 -16.74
CA LYS A 210 -16.23 4.26 -15.79
C LYS A 210 -15.65 4.27 -14.39
N PHE A 211 -14.32 4.16 -14.25
CA PHE A 211 -13.66 4.27 -12.96
C PHE A 211 -13.93 5.62 -12.30
N LEU A 212 -13.73 6.71 -13.03
CA LEU A 212 -13.97 8.06 -12.52
C LEU A 212 -15.45 8.30 -12.17
N ASP A 213 -16.38 7.74 -12.95
CA ASP A 213 -17.81 7.82 -12.65
C ASP A 213 -18.14 7.17 -11.30
N VAL A 214 -17.62 5.97 -11.03
CA VAL A 214 -17.84 5.27 -9.76
C VAL A 214 -17.16 5.98 -8.60
N VAL A 215 -15.93 6.48 -8.78
CA VAL A 215 -15.22 7.29 -7.77
C VAL A 215 -16.02 8.53 -7.42
N GLN A 216 -16.57 9.24 -8.39
CA GLN A 216 -17.37 10.45 -8.15
C GLN A 216 -18.62 10.19 -7.31
N THR A 217 -19.21 8.98 -7.39
CA THR A 217 -20.37 8.63 -6.54
C THR A 217 -20.06 8.59 -5.05
N GLN A 218 -18.78 8.59 -4.66
CA GLN A 218 -18.36 8.57 -3.26
C GLN A 218 -18.36 9.95 -2.59
N GLN A 219 -18.63 11.03 -3.34
CA GLN A 219 -18.74 12.37 -2.78
C GLN A 219 -19.76 12.43 -1.64
N GLN A 220 -19.41 13.19 -0.59
CA GLN A 220 -20.27 13.37 0.58
C GLN A 220 -21.03 14.72 0.55
N ASN A 221 -20.36 15.82 0.16
CA ASN A 221 -20.93 17.17 0.17
C ASN A 221 -20.47 17.97 -1.09
N PRO A 222 -20.92 17.58 -2.30
CA PRO A 222 -20.50 18.24 -3.54
C PRO A 222 -20.87 19.72 -3.57
N GLU A 223 -21.94 20.14 -2.88
CA GLU A 223 -22.35 21.53 -2.72
C GLU A 223 -21.28 22.41 -2.06
N ALA A 224 -20.49 21.85 -1.14
CA ALA A 224 -19.41 22.59 -0.48
C ALA A 224 -18.30 22.99 -1.46
N VAL A 225 -18.01 22.14 -2.45
CA VAL A 225 -17.02 22.46 -3.49
C VAL A 225 -17.52 23.62 -4.34
N ALA A 226 -18.80 23.61 -4.76
CA ALA A 226 -19.40 24.68 -5.55
C ALA A 226 -19.37 26.03 -4.81
N GLU A 227 -19.62 26.03 -3.48
CA GLU A 227 -19.64 27.23 -2.64
C GLU A 227 -18.28 27.92 -2.57
N VAL A 228 -17.18 27.17 -2.52
CA VAL A 228 -15.82 27.73 -2.38
C VAL A 228 -14.98 27.66 -3.66
N ALA A 229 -15.55 27.26 -4.80
CA ALA A 229 -14.82 26.98 -6.03
C ALA A 229 -13.89 28.12 -6.49
N ASP A 230 -14.28 29.39 -6.27
CA ASP A 230 -13.51 30.57 -6.67
C ASP A 230 -12.37 30.91 -5.70
N THR A 231 -12.47 30.50 -4.45
CA THR A 231 -11.54 30.90 -3.37
C THR A 231 -10.70 29.75 -2.85
N PHE A 232 -11.15 28.50 -3.02
CA PHE A 232 -10.41 27.33 -2.60
C PHE A 232 -9.24 27.03 -3.54
N LYS A 233 -8.07 26.87 -2.98
CA LYS A 233 -6.84 26.56 -3.72
C LYS A 233 -6.21 25.29 -3.18
N LEU A 234 -5.89 24.37 -4.05
CA LEU A 234 -5.12 23.18 -3.70
C LEU A 234 -3.90 23.01 -4.61
N ILE A 235 -2.85 22.41 -4.07
CA ILE A 235 -1.72 21.93 -4.86
C ILE A 235 -1.80 20.41 -4.90
N TYR A 236 -1.59 19.83 -6.07
CA TYR A 236 -1.42 18.40 -6.26
C TYR A 236 -0.03 18.08 -6.79
N THR A 237 0.56 17.00 -6.26
CA THR A 237 1.79 16.40 -6.79
C THR A 237 1.66 14.88 -6.92
N PRO A 238 1.88 14.32 -8.11
CA PRO A 238 1.87 12.87 -8.35
C PRO A 238 3.21 12.17 -8.02
N PHE A 239 4.24 12.88 -7.57
CA PHE A 239 5.60 12.34 -7.41
C PHE A 239 6.05 11.50 -8.61
N HIS A 240 5.89 12.05 -9.83
CA HIS A 240 6.18 11.39 -11.10
C HIS A 240 5.33 10.15 -11.41
N GLY A 241 4.25 9.93 -10.68
CA GLY A 241 3.45 8.71 -10.71
C GLY A 241 2.20 8.76 -11.58
N THR A 242 1.45 7.67 -11.55
CA THR A 242 0.26 7.39 -12.36
C THR A 242 -0.95 8.23 -11.96
N GLY A 243 -0.97 8.81 -10.76
CA GLY A 243 -2.07 9.62 -10.25
C GLY A 243 -2.32 10.92 -11.04
N SER A 244 -1.34 11.38 -11.83
CA SER A 244 -1.44 12.65 -12.58
C SER A 244 -2.72 12.77 -13.39
N ARG A 245 -3.08 11.76 -14.19
CA ARG A 245 -4.25 11.80 -15.07
C ARG A 245 -5.58 11.64 -14.30
N PRO A 246 -5.80 10.56 -13.55
CA PRO A 246 -7.10 10.34 -12.91
C PRO A 246 -7.42 11.39 -11.84
N ILE A 247 -6.43 11.89 -11.09
CA ILE A 247 -6.66 12.89 -10.04
C ILE A 247 -6.98 14.26 -10.64
N LYS A 248 -6.25 14.69 -11.67
CA LYS A 248 -6.59 15.95 -12.36
C LYS A 248 -8.00 15.86 -12.98
N ALA A 249 -8.35 14.72 -13.55
CA ALA A 249 -9.67 14.51 -14.14
C ALA A 249 -10.79 14.55 -13.08
N ILE A 250 -10.64 13.83 -11.95
CA ILE A 250 -11.68 13.82 -10.92
C ILE A 250 -11.85 15.19 -10.24
N LEU A 251 -10.76 15.90 -9.93
CA LEU A 251 -10.82 17.24 -9.34
C LEU A 251 -11.51 18.24 -10.29
N ASN A 252 -11.25 18.15 -11.59
CA ASN A 252 -11.93 18.96 -12.60
C ASN A 252 -13.44 18.62 -12.68
N ARG A 253 -13.83 17.34 -12.67
CA ARG A 253 -15.24 16.89 -12.65
C ARG A 253 -15.98 17.40 -11.41
N MET A 254 -15.29 17.51 -10.27
CA MET A 254 -15.86 18.08 -9.04
C MET A 254 -16.08 19.60 -9.13
N GLY A 255 -15.48 20.28 -10.10
CA GLY A 255 -15.60 21.74 -10.29
C GLY A 255 -14.57 22.58 -9.53
N PHE A 256 -13.47 22.01 -9.05
CA PHE A 256 -12.34 22.78 -8.49
C PHE A 256 -11.69 23.63 -9.58
N LYS A 257 -11.64 24.96 -9.36
CA LYS A 257 -11.11 25.93 -10.35
C LYS A 257 -9.63 26.24 -10.16
N ASN A 258 -9.11 26.15 -8.95
CA ASN A 258 -7.75 26.58 -8.61
C ASN A 258 -6.91 25.39 -8.14
N VAL A 259 -6.75 24.41 -9.03
CA VAL A 259 -5.85 23.26 -8.84
C VAL A 259 -4.49 23.61 -9.43
N LEU A 260 -3.51 23.79 -8.57
CA LEU A 260 -2.10 23.98 -8.95
C LEU A 260 -1.40 22.62 -8.94
N VAL A 261 -0.60 22.36 -9.96
CA VAL A 261 0.17 21.10 -10.04
C VAL A 261 1.65 21.42 -9.99
N VAL A 262 2.41 20.64 -9.23
CA VAL A 262 3.88 20.73 -9.19
C VAL A 262 4.42 20.20 -10.51
N LYS A 263 4.72 21.10 -11.44
CA LYS A 263 5.10 20.77 -12.83
C LYS A 263 6.35 19.88 -12.91
N GLU A 264 7.31 20.12 -12.03
CA GLU A 264 8.56 19.36 -11.94
C GLU A 264 8.32 17.90 -11.53
N GLN A 265 7.20 17.62 -10.87
CA GLN A 265 6.79 16.30 -10.39
C GLN A 265 5.63 15.70 -11.20
N ASP A 266 5.05 16.45 -12.13
CA ASP A 266 3.96 16.02 -13.03
C ASP A 266 4.49 15.44 -14.35
N THR A 267 5.58 14.72 -14.29
CA THR A 267 6.23 14.04 -15.41
C THR A 267 6.35 12.56 -15.11
N GLU A 268 6.02 11.71 -16.08
CA GLU A 268 6.19 10.25 -16.00
C GLU A 268 7.69 9.93 -16.12
N ASP A 269 8.44 9.96 -15.01
CA ASP A 269 9.89 9.70 -14.99
C ASP A 269 10.24 8.70 -13.89
N GLY A 270 10.63 7.49 -14.30
CA GLY A 270 11.01 6.41 -13.39
C GLY A 270 12.30 6.66 -12.58
N ASN A 271 13.03 7.74 -12.88
CA ASN A 271 14.19 8.15 -12.09
C ASN A 271 13.84 9.01 -10.89
N PHE A 272 12.59 9.50 -10.80
CA PHE A 272 12.10 10.34 -9.70
C PHE A 272 13.04 11.50 -9.34
N PRO A 273 13.42 12.37 -10.30
CA PRO A 273 14.56 13.29 -10.17
C PRO A 273 14.42 14.32 -9.05
N THR A 274 13.21 14.57 -8.56
CA THR A 274 12.93 15.57 -7.52
C THR A 274 12.79 14.98 -6.11
N VAL A 275 12.81 13.65 -5.96
CA VAL A 275 12.62 12.96 -4.68
C VAL A 275 13.58 11.77 -4.57
N LYS A 276 14.09 11.51 -3.39
CA LYS A 276 14.91 10.30 -3.13
C LYS A 276 14.06 9.04 -3.11
N SER A 277 12.88 9.17 -2.53
CA SER A 277 11.85 8.16 -2.48
C SER A 277 10.51 8.83 -2.76
N PRO A 278 9.72 8.36 -3.73
CA PRO A 278 8.42 8.94 -4.05
C PRO A 278 7.34 8.48 -3.04
N ASN A 279 7.63 8.67 -1.75
CA ASN A 279 6.78 8.23 -0.64
C ASN A 279 6.08 9.44 0.00
N PRO A 280 4.74 9.52 0.02
CA PRO A 280 4.02 10.63 0.66
C PRO A 280 4.14 10.67 2.20
N GLU A 281 4.81 9.71 2.83
CA GLU A 281 5.25 9.80 4.23
C GLU A 281 6.45 10.75 4.38
N ASP A 282 7.25 10.94 3.33
CA ASP A 282 8.49 11.72 3.36
C ASP A 282 8.22 13.20 3.13
N LYS A 283 8.47 14.02 4.15
CA LYS A 283 8.26 15.48 4.09
C LYS A 283 9.09 16.15 2.98
N GLU A 284 10.28 15.65 2.69
CA GLU A 284 11.18 16.17 1.65
C GLU A 284 10.50 16.20 0.28
N GLY A 285 9.65 15.22 -0.04
CA GLY A 285 8.90 15.16 -1.30
C GLY A 285 7.97 16.37 -1.53
N PHE A 286 7.51 16.99 -0.46
CA PHE A 286 6.60 18.13 -0.51
C PHE A 286 7.28 19.51 -0.52
N GLU A 287 8.61 19.62 -0.48
CA GLU A 287 9.31 20.90 -0.38
C GLU A 287 8.95 21.88 -1.51
N ILE A 288 8.90 21.39 -2.76
CA ILE A 288 8.51 22.21 -3.92
C ILE A 288 7.06 22.70 -3.76
N ALA A 289 6.15 21.80 -3.40
CA ALA A 289 4.75 22.10 -3.20
C ALA A 289 4.53 23.10 -2.04
N ILE A 290 5.27 22.94 -0.92
CA ILE A 290 5.21 23.87 0.23
C ILE A 290 5.72 25.26 -0.15
N LYS A 291 6.78 25.36 -0.97
CA LYS A 291 7.25 26.65 -1.48
C LYS A 291 6.16 27.31 -2.33
N MET A 292 5.58 26.59 -3.28
CA MET A 292 4.47 27.08 -4.10
C MET A 292 3.26 27.50 -3.24
N ALA A 293 2.95 26.75 -2.17
CA ALA A 293 1.83 27.03 -1.30
C ALA A 293 1.98 28.36 -0.54
N LYS A 294 3.19 28.68 -0.08
CA LYS A 294 3.50 29.95 0.57
C LYS A 294 3.34 31.15 -0.36
N GLU A 295 3.62 30.98 -1.65
CA GLU A 295 3.51 32.05 -2.67
C GLU A 295 2.05 32.25 -3.13
N ASN A 296 1.18 31.25 -2.99
CA ASN A 296 -0.18 31.25 -3.53
C ASN A 296 -1.30 31.23 -2.49
N ASP A 297 -0.98 31.18 -1.18
CA ASP A 297 -1.95 31.07 -0.08
C ASP A 297 -2.91 29.88 -0.28
N VAL A 298 -2.36 28.67 -0.20
CA VAL A 298 -3.04 27.41 -0.55
C VAL A 298 -3.69 26.78 0.68
N ASP A 299 -4.88 26.21 0.54
CA ASP A 299 -5.64 25.59 1.61
C ASP A 299 -5.10 24.19 1.99
N VAL A 300 -4.72 23.39 0.98
CA VAL A 300 -4.21 22.04 1.15
C VAL A 300 -3.25 21.64 0.03
N ILE A 301 -2.25 20.84 0.38
CA ILE A 301 -1.37 20.16 -0.59
C ILE A 301 -1.66 18.67 -0.50
N ILE A 302 -1.78 17.99 -1.63
CA ILE A 302 -2.03 16.55 -1.73
C ILE A 302 -0.96 15.92 -2.61
N GLY A 303 -0.36 14.83 -2.16
CA GLY A 303 0.64 14.07 -2.92
C GLY A 303 0.34 12.58 -2.93
N THR A 304 0.61 11.91 -4.07
CA THR A 304 0.42 10.47 -4.24
C THR A 304 1.70 9.77 -4.65
N ASP A 305 1.87 8.51 -4.25
CA ASP A 305 2.98 7.68 -4.69
C ASP A 305 2.84 7.21 -6.15
N PRO A 306 3.88 6.59 -6.74
CA PRO A 306 3.89 6.28 -8.17
C PRO A 306 2.75 5.41 -8.69
N ASP A 307 2.28 4.45 -7.92
CA ASP A 307 1.15 3.59 -8.28
C ASP A 307 -0.20 4.09 -7.73
N CYS A 308 -0.19 5.30 -7.13
CA CYS A 308 -1.36 6.03 -6.67
C CYS A 308 -2.26 5.23 -5.71
N ASP A 309 -1.64 4.45 -4.84
CA ASP A 309 -2.35 3.72 -3.78
C ASP A 309 -2.19 4.37 -2.39
N ARG A 310 -1.34 5.40 -2.26
CA ARG A 310 -1.13 6.19 -1.04
C ARG A 310 -1.31 7.68 -1.28
N VAL A 311 -1.82 8.37 -0.25
CA VAL A 311 -2.05 9.82 -0.27
C VAL A 311 -1.51 10.45 1.00
N GLY A 312 -0.58 11.39 0.84
CA GLY A 312 -0.12 12.28 1.90
C GLY A 312 -0.67 13.69 1.72
N ILE A 313 -0.87 14.38 2.82
CA ILE A 313 -1.36 15.77 2.80
C ILE A 313 -0.52 16.71 3.65
N VAL A 314 -0.46 17.96 3.20
CA VAL A 314 0.11 19.05 3.98
C VAL A 314 -0.97 20.10 4.17
N VAL A 315 -1.19 20.49 5.40
CA VAL A 315 -2.23 21.44 5.80
C VAL A 315 -1.60 22.67 6.47
N ARG A 316 -2.29 23.79 6.44
CA ARG A 316 -1.88 25.02 7.09
C ARG A 316 -2.41 25.02 8.53
N ASP A 317 -1.52 25.23 9.51
CA ASP A 317 -1.90 25.38 10.91
C ASP A 317 -2.38 26.82 11.24
N ALA A 318 -2.74 27.05 12.51
CA ALA A 318 -3.23 28.33 12.99
C ALA A 318 -2.19 29.47 12.87
N ASP A 319 -0.90 29.13 12.89
CA ASP A 319 0.22 30.08 12.76
C ASP A 319 0.61 30.31 11.29
N GLY A 320 -0.11 29.70 10.35
CA GLY A 320 0.17 29.78 8.91
C GLY A 320 1.30 28.86 8.43
N ILE A 321 1.75 27.92 9.27
CA ILE A 321 2.82 26.98 8.93
C ILE A 321 2.22 25.75 8.23
N TYR A 322 2.84 25.34 7.13
CA TYR A 322 2.45 24.12 6.41
C TYR A 322 3.05 22.87 7.11
N ARG A 323 2.16 21.98 7.56
CA ARG A 323 2.50 20.74 8.28
C ARG A 323 1.99 19.51 7.55
N THR A 324 2.84 18.51 7.43
CA THR A 324 2.41 17.18 6.97
C THR A 324 1.56 16.51 8.04
N LEU A 325 0.44 15.90 7.66
CA LEU A 325 -0.34 15.04 8.54
C LEU A 325 0.10 13.58 8.35
N THR A 326 0.04 12.81 9.43
CA THR A 326 0.28 11.36 9.36
C THR A 326 -0.90 10.64 8.70
N GLY A 327 -0.66 9.40 8.24
CA GLY A 327 -1.73 8.55 7.70
C GLY A 327 -2.86 8.32 8.71
N ASN A 328 -2.51 8.19 9.99
CA ASN A 328 -3.47 8.10 11.09
C ASN A 328 -4.34 9.35 11.25
N GLN A 329 -3.74 10.53 11.21
CA GLN A 329 -4.45 11.81 11.31
C GLN A 329 -5.39 12.04 10.13
N THR A 330 -4.91 11.77 8.93
CA THR A 330 -5.72 11.89 7.70
C THR A 330 -6.86 10.87 7.70
N GLY A 331 -6.60 9.62 8.13
CA GLY A 331 -7.62 8.59 8.28
C GLY A 331 -8.70 8.96 9.30
N ALA A 332 -8.31 9.51 10.45
CA ALA A 332 -9.25 9.99 11.47
C ALA A 332 -10.14 11.13 10.94
N LEU A 333 -9.56 12.10 10.21
CA LEU A 333 -10.31 13.16 9.54
C LEU A 333 -11.33 12.60 8.54
N LEU A 334 -10.93 11.64 7.69
CA LEU A 334 -11.82 10.98 6.74
C LEU A 334 -12.95 10.20 7.43
N VAL A 335 -12.65 9.46 8.49
CA VAL A 335 -13.67 8.73 9.26
C VAL A 335 -14.71 9.68 9.86
N GLU A 336 -14.27 10.75 10.56
CA GLU A 336 -15.19 11.76 11.12
C GLU A 336 -16.01 12.44 10.02
N TYR A 337 -15.38 12.83 8.91
CA TYR A 337 -16.04 13.50 7.80
C TYR A 337 -17.12 12.63 7.17
N ILE A 338 -16.83 11.37 6.86
CA ILE A 338 -17.75 10.44 6.22
C ILE A 338 -18.91 10.11 7.15
N LEU A 339 -18.62 9.77 8.41
CA LEU A 339 -19.66 9.38 9.37
C LEU A 339 -20.58 10.56 9.74
N SER A 340 -20.02 11.74 9.98
CA SER A 340 -20.79 12.95 10.28
C SER A 340 -21.67 13.36 9.10
N SER A 341 -21.15 13.34 7.87
CA SER A 341 -21.87 13.70 6.66
C SER A 341 -23.04 12.72 6.41
N LYS A 342 -22.78 11.42 6.48
CA LYS A 342 -23.83 10.39 6.33
C LYS A 342 -24.88 10.47 7.43
N LYS A 343 -24.52 10.75 8.67
CA LYS A 343 -25.45 10.96 9.78
C LYS A 343 -26.33 12.18 9.54
N ALA A 344 -25.74 13.30 9.13
CA ALA A 344 -26.48 14.53 8.84
C ALA A 344 -27.50 14.35 7.71
N LYS A 345 -27.18 13.52 6.71
CA LYS A 345 -28.06 13.18 5.57
C LYS A 345 -29.03 12.02 5.86
N GLY A 346 -28.98 11.41 7.03
CA GLY A 346 -29.79 10.24 7.36
C GLY A 346 -29.47 8.97 6.55
N THR A 347 -28.27 8.91 5.96
CA THR A 347 -27.82 7.79 5.11
C THR A 347 -26.80 6.88 5.80
N LEU A 348 -26.50 7.10 7.09
CA LEU A 348 -25.60 6.25 7.85
C LEU A 348 -26.24 4.88 8.11
N PRO A 349 -25.71 3.79 7.56
CA PRO A 349 -26.32 2.46 7.71
C PRO A 349 -26.12 1.93 9.13
N LYS A 350 -27.13 1.22 9.65
CA LYS A 350 -27.08 0.63 11.01
C LYS A 350 -26.03 -0.47 11.16
N ASN A 351 -25.75 -1.21 10.08
CA ASN A 351 -24.73 -2.25 9.99
C ASN A 351 -23.43 -1.74 9.35
N GLY A 352 -23.19 -0.43 9.44
CA GLY A 352 -21.96 0.18 8.92
C GLY A 352 -20.72 -0.32 9.66
N VAL A 353 -19.61 -0.46 8.95
CA VAL A 353 -18.34 -0.85 9.53
C VAL A 353 -17.20 0.01 8.96
N VAL A 354 -16.31 0.42 9.85
CA VAL A 354 -14.98 1.00 9.52
C VAL A 354 -13.94 -0.07 9.76
N ILE A 355 -13.02 -0.27 8.81
CA ILE A 355 -11.97 -1.28 8.94
C ILE A 355 -10.60 -0.60 9.05
N LYS A 356 -9.79 -1.02 10.01
CA LYS A 356 -8.41 -0.57 10.19
C LYS A 356 -7.48 -1.73 10.53
N THR A 357 -6.18 -1.51 10.41
CA THR A 357 -5.23 -2.53 10.86
C THR A 357 -4.99 -2.47 12.37
N ILE A 358 -4.43 -3.55 12.92
CA ILE A 358 -4.07 -3.65 14.35
C ILE A 358 -3.04 -2.61 14.81
N VAL A 359 -2.33 -1.97 13.87
CA VAL A 359 -1.31 -0.92 14.13
C VAL A 359 -1.79 0.48 13.78
N THR A 360 -3.00 0.61 13.23
CA THR A 360 -3.62 1.89 12.88
C THR A 360 -4.30 2.50 14.10
N THR A 361 -4.42 3.82 14.15
CA THR A 361 -4.87 4.62 15.29
C THR A 361 -6.17 4.16 15.95
N GLU A 362 -6.21 4.15 17.27
CA GLU A 362 -7.44 3.92 18.05
C GLU A 362 -8.37 5.16 18.07
N LEU A 363 -7.91 6.32 17.62
CA LEU A 363 -8.77 7.50 17.42
C LEU A 363 -9.92 7.20 16.46
N ALA A 364 -9.65 6.43 15.40
CA ALA A 364 -10.70 5.99 14.46
C ALA A 364 -11.77 5.12 15.16
N ALA A 365 -11.37 4.27 16.11
CA ALA A 365 -12.30 3.48 16.90
C ALA A 365 -13.17 4.38 17.81
N ALA A 366 -12.57 5.36 18.49
CA ALA A 366 -13.30 6.32 19.31
C ALA A 366 -14.31 7.11 18.48
N ILE A 367 -13.94 7.54 17.27
CA ILE A 367 -14.84 8.23 16.34
C ILE A 367 -15.99 7.29 15.94
N ALA A 368 -15.70 6.11 15.39
CA ALA A 368 -16.72 5.18 14.91
C ALA A 368 -17.74 4.82 16.00
N HIS A 369 -17.28 4.51 17.21
CA HIS A 369 -18.14 4.20 18.35
C HIS A 369 -19.08 5.37 18.72
N SER A 370 -18.63 6.63 18.61
CA SER A 370 -19.48 7.80 18.88
C SER A 370 -20.66 7.95 17.90
N TYR A 371 -20.55 7.33 16.74
CA TYR A 371 -21.62 7.24 15.73
C TYR A 371 -22.42 5.94 15.81
N GLY A 372 -22.08 5.03 16.73
CA GLY A 372 -22.71 3.70 16.84
C GLY A 372 -22.28 2.76 15.70
N ILE A 373 -21.13 3.02 15.09
CA ILE A 373 -20.58 2.24 13.98
C ILE A 373 -19.53 1.26 14.52
N GLU A 374 -19.58 0.03 14.00
CA GLU A 374 -18.60 -1.00 14.32
C GLU A 374 -17.22 -0.64 13.76
N ILE A 375 -16.18 -0.95 14.54
CA ILE A 375 -14.78 -0.91 14.10
C ILE A 375 -14.24 -2.34 14.01
N MET A 376 -13.68 -2.69 12.87
CA MET A 376 -13.09 -4.00 12.65
C MET A 376 -11.58 -3.87 12.48
N ASN A 377 -10.82 -4.62 13.30
CA ASN A 377 -9.37 -4.68 13.18
C ASN A 377 -8.98 -5.87 12.31
N VAL A 378 -8.05 -5.64 11.37
CA VAL A 378 -7.42 -6.69 10.55
C VAL A 378 -5.90 -6.66 10.71
N LEU A 379 -5.20 -7.68 10.25
CA LEU A 379 -3.74 -7.65 10.19
C LEU A 379 -3.26 -6.56 9.23
N THR A 380 -1.98 -6.17 9.36
CA THR A 380 -1.33 -5.21 8.45
C THR A 380 -1.26 -5.76 7.04
N GLY A 381 -1.70 -4.96 6.09
CA GLY A 381 -1.81 -5.27 4.67
C GLY A 381 -3.24 -5.10 4.17
N PHE A 382 -3.41 -4.24 3.17
CA PHE A 382 -4.74 -3.85 2.67
C PHE A 382 -5.55 -5.04 2.11
N LYS A 383 -4.85 -6.12 1.72
CA LYS A 383 -5.51 -7.38 1.30
C LYS A 383 -6.52 -7.91 2.32
N TYR A 384 -6.26 -7.75 3.61
CA TYR A 384 -7.20 -8.18 4.66
C TYR A 384 -8.44 -7.28 4.75
N ILE A 385 -8.29 -5.99 4.40
CA ILE A 385 -9.45 -5.09 4.23
C ILE A 385 -10.25 -5.52 3.00
N GLY A 386 -9.59 -5.74 1.87
CA GLY A 386 -10.21 -6.21 0.62
C GLY A 386 -10.93 -7.55 0.79
N GLU A 387 -10.33 -8.49 1.53
CA GLU A 387 -10.95 -9.79 1.87
C GLU A 387 -12.25 -9.62 2.66
N LYS A 388 -12.28 -8.73 3.67
CA LYS A 388 -13.50 -8.43 4.42
C LYS A 388 -14.56 -7.77 3.55
N MET A 389 -14.18 -6.86 2.66
CA MET A 389 -15.11 -6.26 1.70
C MET A 389 -15.73 -7.32 0.77
N THR A 390 -14.94 -8.30 0.32
CA THR A 390 -15.41 -9.42 -0.50
C THR A 390 -16.34 -10.34 0.30
N GLU A 391 -16.06 -10.60 1.58
CA GLU A 391 -16.94 -11.32 2.50
C GLU A 391 -18.28 -10.60 2.67
N PHE A 392 -18.27 -9.29 2.89
CA PHE A 392 -19.49 -8.50 3.07
C PHE A 392 -20.35 -8.44 1.81
N ALA A 393 -19.72 -8.37 0.64
CA ALA A 393 -20.44 -8.42 -0.63
C ALA A 393 -21.18 -9.75 -0.83
N LYS A 394 -20.66 -10.87 -0.30
CA LYS A 394 -21.29 -12.20 -0.36
C LYS A 394 -22.35 -12.41 0.71
N THR A 395 -22.13 -11.90 1.92
CA THR A 395 -22.96 -12.19 3.10
C THR A 395 -24.03 -11.12 3.38
N GLY A 396 -23.78 -9.87 2.99
CA GLY A 396 -24.65 -8.73 3.29
C GLY A 396 -24.72 -8.35 4.77
N ASN A 397 -23.85 -8.93 5.63
CA ASN A 397 -23.89 -8.74 7.08
C ASN A 397 -23.43 -7.33 7.50
N HIS A 398 -22.51 -6.72 6.73
CA HIS A 398 -22.00 -5.37 6.99
C HIS A 398 -22.06 -4.50 5.75
N THR A 399 -22.16 -3.18 5.97
CA THR A 399 -21.98 -2.16 4.94
C THR A 399 -20.62 -1.48 5.15
N TYR A 400 -19.68 -1.71 4.24
CA TYR A 400 -18.36 -1.09 4.28
C TYR A 400 -18.47 0.42 4.07
N LEU A 401 -17.82 1.21 4.94
CA LEU A 401 -17.82 2.68 4.88
C LEU A 401 -16.48 3.23 4.45
N ILE A 402 -15.42 2.86 5.15
CA ILE A 402 -14.04 3.21 4.87
C ILE A 402 -13.11 2.17 5.49
N GLY A 403 -12.02 1.90 4.81
CA GLY A 403 -10.87 1.16 5.36
C GLY A 403 -9.58 1.91 5.13
N PHE A 404 -8.64 1.82 6.07
CA PHE A 404 -7.38 2.52 5.92
C PHE A 404 -6.26 1.91 6.77
N GLU A 405 -5.03 2.24 6.38
CA GLU A 405 -3.79 1.88 7.06
C GLU A 405 -3.04 3.15 7.50
N GLU A 406 -2.28 3.05 8.58
CA GLU A 406 -1.39 4.12 9.06
C GLU A 406 -0.36 4.56 8.01
N SER A 407 -0.07 3.69 7.05
CA SER A 407 0.86 3.90 5.94
C SER A 407 0.25 4.64 4.75
N TYR A 408 -0.70 5.56 5.01
CA TYR A 408 -1.28 6.49 4.03
C TYR A 408 -2.14 5.84 2.95
N GLY A 409 -2.61 4.62 3.14
CA GLY A 409 -3.51 3.92 2.24
C GLY A 409 -4.96 3.96 2.71
N TYR A 410 -5.88 4.39 1.85
CA TYR A 410 -7.31 4.55 2.15
C TYR A 410 -8.15 3.97 1.01
N LEU A 411 -9.36 3.50 1.35
CA LEU A 411 -10.38 3.17 0.36
C LEU A 411 -11.77 3.53 0.91
N VAL A 412 -12.57 4.19 0.08
CA VAL A 412 -13.99 4.46 0.31
C VAL A 412 -14.76 3.96 -0.91
N GLY A 413 -15.93 3.34 -0.68
CA GLY A 413 -16.64 2.67 -1.77
C GLY A 413 -16.18 1.22 -1.96
N THR A 414 -16.83 0.52 -2.89
CA THR A 414 -16.63 -0.91 -3.11
C THR A 414 -16.20 -1.26 -4.53
N HIS A 415 -15.75 -0.28 -5.28
CA HIS A 415 -15.32 -0.42 -6.68
C HIS A 415 -13.97 -1.12 -6.81
N ALA A 416 -13.08 -0.94 -5.85
CA ALA A 416 -11.78 -1.59 -5.74
C ALA A 416 -11.68 -2.50 -4.51
N ARG A 417 -10.56 -3.24 -4.38
CA ARG A 417 -10.21 -4.09 -3.21
C ARG A 417 -8.79 -3.85 -2.74
N ASP A 418 -8.15 -2.82 -3.25
CA ASP A 418 -6.87 -2.29 -2.76
C ASP A 418 -7.03 -0.78 -2.51
N LYS A 419 -6.03 -0.17 -1.93
CA LYS A 419 -5.97 1.26 -1.62
C LYS A 419 -6.22 2.10 -2.88
N ASP A 420 -6.94 3.19 -2.73
CA ASP A 420 -7.29 4.08 -3.83
C ASP A 420 -6.94 5.53 -3.51
N GLY A 421 -5.84 5.99 -4.10
CA GLY A 421 -5.37 7.36 -3.98
C GLY A 421 -6.27 8.36 -4.72
N VAL A 422 -7.04 7.92 -5.71
CA VAL A 422 -7.93 8.80 -6.48
C VAL A 422 -9.17 9.14 -5.65
N VAL A 423 -9.86 8.14 -5.09
CA VAL A 423 -11.02 8.37 -4.22
C VAL A 423 -10.61 9.10 -2.93
N ALA A 424 -9.44 8.76 -2.38
CA ALA A 424 -8.94 9.42 -1.17
C ALA A 424 -8.63 10.90 -1.44
N THR A 425 -7.94 11.21 -2.53
CA THR A 425 -7.65 12.60 -2.93
C THR A 425 -8.93 13.39 -3.18
N MET A 426 -9.89 12.81 -3.89
CA MET A 426 -11.20 13.40 -4.12
C MET A 426 -11.90 13.77 -2.82
N LEU A 427 -11.97 12.84 -1.87
CA LEU A 427 -12.65 13.06 -0.58
C LEU A 427 -11.88 14.02 0.34
N ILE A 428 -10.55 14.00 0.31
CA ILE A 428 -9.71 14.96 1.06
C ILE A 428 -9.93 16.38 0.54
N ALA A 429 -9.96 16.57 -0.78
CA ALA A 429 -10.22 17.88 -1.39
C ALA A 429 -11.64 18.38 -1.06
N GLU A 430 -12.65 17.49 -1.16
CA GLU A 430 -14.03 17.82 -0.78
C GLU A 430 -14.14 18.17 0.71
N MET A 431 -13.51 17.38 1.59
CA MET A 431 -13.47 17.60 3.03
C MET A 431 -12.82 18.96 3.36
N ALA A 432 -11.73 19.32 2.69
CA ALA A 432 -11.08 20.61 2.88
C ALA A 432 -12.00 21.77 2.44
N ALA A 433 -12.68 21.64 1.31
CA ALA A 433 -13.68 22.59 0.85
C ALA A 433 -14.85 22.70 1.85
N TYR A 434 -15.35 21.59 2.35
CA TYR A 434 -16.43 21.54 3.35
C TYR A 434 -16.06 22.26 4.65
N TYR A 435 -14.84 22.04 5.18
CA TYR A 435 -14.41 22.78 6.37
C TYR A 435 -14.17 24.25 6.09
N LYS A 436 -13.72 24.61 4.89
CA LYS A 436 -13.57 26.01 4.48
C LYS A 436 -14.92 26.76 4.43
N THR A 437 -16.03 26.13 4.02
CA THR A 437 -17.38 26.73 4.13
C THR A 437 -17.79 27.05 5.57
N LYS A 438 -17.15 26.38 6.54
CA LYS A 438 -17.34 26.60 7.98
C LYS A 438 -16.28 27.53 8.60
N GLY A 439 -15.44 28.15 7.78
CA GLY A 439 -14.37 29.04 8.23
C GLY A 439 -13.23 28.30 8.94
N LYS A 440 -13.00 27.00 8.64
CA LYS A 440 -11.97 26.17 9.29
C LYS A 440 -11.03 25.56 8.26
N SER A 441 -9.76 25.43 8.63
CA SER A 441 -8.80 24.57 7.94
C SER A 441 -8.95 23.10 8.35
N LEU A 442 -8.33 22.19 7.59
CA LEU A 442 -8.24 20.76 8.00
C LEU A 442 -7.46 20.57 9.31
N TYR A 443 -6.47 21.44 9.58
CA TYR A 443 -5.75 21.40 10.85
C TYR A 443 -6.65 21.71 12.02
N GLU A 444 -7.47 22.77 11.93
CA GLU A 444 -8.43 23.14 12.98
C GLU A 444 -9.50 22.06 13.15
N ALA A 445 -9.96 21.44 12.07
CA ALA A 445 -10.87 20.30 12.11
C ALA A 445 -10.26 19.11 12.86
N LEU A 446 -8.97 18.81 12.63
CA LEU A 446 -8.24 17.79 13.37
C LEU A 446 -8.12 18.13 14.86
N MET A 447 -7.84 19.40 15.20
CA MET A 447 -7.79 19.87 16.59
C MET A 447 -9.15 19.70 17.29
N ASP A 448 -10.26 19.94 16.59
CA ASP A 448 -11.60 19.71 17.14
C ASP A 448 -11.87 18.22 17.39
N ILE A 449 -11.40 17.33 16.52
CA ILE A 449 -11.45 15.87 16.72
C ILE A 449 -10.69 15.48 18.00
N TYR A 450 -9.47 15.98 18.17
CA TYR A 450 -8.68 15.70 19.37
C TYR A 450 -9.33 16.24 20.66
N LYS A 451 -9.88 17.45 20.62
CA LYS A 451 -10.63 18.01 21.77
C LYS A 451 -11.84 17.16 22.13
N LYS A 452 -12.50 16.58 21.14
CA LYS A 452 -13.71 15.78 21.33
C LYS A 452 -13.43 14.36 21.82
N TYR A 453 -12.36 13.71 21.32
CA TYR A 453 -12.09 12.29 21.55
C TYR A 453 -10.86 11.99 22.38
N GLY A 454 -10.04 12.99 22.69
CA GLY A 454 -8.74 12.85 23.35
C GLY A 454 -7.56 12.94 22.38
N TYR A 455 -6.38 13.16 22.91
CA TYR A 455 -5.15 13.37 22.14
C TYR A 455 -4.41 12.06 21.95
N TYR A 456 -4.65 11.42 20.81
CA TYR A 456 -3.95 10.21 20.41
C TYR A 456 -2.61 10.58 19.76
N SER A 457 -1.57 9.86 20.15
CA SER A 457 -0.23 9.96 19.55
C SER A 457 0.27 8.58 19.19
N GLU A 458 0.76 8.43 17.98
CA GLU A 458 1.36 7.19 17.49
C GLU A 458 2.74 7.46 16.89
N LYS A 459 3.63 6.51 17.03
CA LYS A 459 4.95 6.54 16.42
C LYS A 459 5.35 5.19 15.88
N THR A 460 5.84 5.17 14.66
CA THR A 460 6.40 3.97 14.02
C THR A 460 7.89 4.17 13.81
N VAL A 461 8.69 3.22 14.27
CA VAL A 461 10.14 3.24 14.07
C VAL A 461 10.57 1.95 13.40
N SER A 462 11.43 2.06 12.38
CA SER A 462 11.99 0.91 11.66
C SER A 462 13.46 0.76 11.99
N PHE A 463 13.86 -0.46 12.35
CA PHE A 463 15.26 -0.82 12.62
C PHE A 463 15.72 -1.77 11.53
N VAL A 464 16.61 -1.30 10.67
CA VAL A 464 17.18 -2.08 9.56
C VAL A 464 18.28 -2.98 10.12
N MET A 465 18.20 -4.26 9.81
CA MET A 465 19.16 -5.31 10.20
C MET A 465 19.69 -6.00 8.94
N PRO A 466 20.68 -5.39 8.24
CA PRO A 466 21.09 -5.87 6.93
C PRO A 466 21.84 -7.20 6.98
N GLY A 467 21.72 -7.96 5.89
CA GLY A 467 22.42 -9.21 5.69
C GLY A 467 21.85 -10.41 6.45
N LYS A 468 22.52 -11.55 6.29
CA LYS A 468 22.11 -12.83 6.91
C LYS A 468 22.09 -12.74 8.43
N ASP A 469 23.14 -12.20 9.03
CA ASP A 469 23.27 -12.04 10.48
C ASP A 469 22.14 -11.16 11.06
N GLY A 470 21.70 -10.15 10.30
CA GLY A 470 20.57 -9.29 10.69
C GLY A 470 19.25 -10.05 10.72
N MET A 471 19.00 -10.91 9.75
CA MET A 471 17.80 -11.76 9.73
C MET A 471 17.79 -12.77 10.89
N GLU A 472 18.93 -13.36 11.21
CA GLU A 472 19.06 -14.28 12.34
C GLU A 472 18.81 -13.55 13.67
N LYS A 473 19.39 -12.36 13.87
CA LYS A 473 19.15 -11.52 15.05
C LYS A 473 17.68 -11.12 15.19
N MET A 474 17.02 -10.77 14.10
CA MET A 474 15.60 -10.42 14.09
C MET A 474 14.73 -11.61 14.50
N SER A 475 15.00 -12.81 14.00
CA SER A 475 14.30 -14.05 14.35
C SER A 475 14.51 -14.41 15.82
N GLN A 476 15.75 -14.26 16.30
CA GLN A 476 16.10 -14.52 17.69
C GLN A 476 15.39 -13.56 18.64
N LEU A 477 15.39 -12.26 18.34
CA LEU A 477 14.70 -11.24 19.15
C LEU A 477 13.21 -11.57 19.34
N LEU A 478 12.51 -11.98 18.28
CA LEU A 478 11.10 -12.35 18.40
C LEU A 478 10.89 -13.64 19.19
N THR A 479 11.85 -14.58 19.11
CA THR A 479 11.85 -15.81 19.91
C THR A 479 12.03 -15.47 21.39
N ASP A 480 13.00 -14.62 21.71
CA ASP A 480 13.29 -14.18 23.08
C ASP A 480 12.09 -13.43 23.70
N LEU A 481 11.46 -12.54 22.93
CA LEU A 481 10.25 -11.83 23.36
C LEU A 481 9.05 -12.74 23.63
N ARG A 482 8.96 -13.90 22.97
CA ARG A 482 7.94 -14.92 23.27
C ARG A 482 8.25 -15.73 24.49
N GLN A 483 9.54 -16.08 24.69
CA GLN A 483 9.99 -16.87 25.83
C GLN A 483 10.02 -16.06 27.11
N THR A 484 10.49 -14.83 27.00
CA THR A 484 10.66 -13.91 28.14
C THR A 484 10.09 -12.53 27.80
N PRO A 485 8.74 -12.39 27.75
CA PRO A 485 8.12 -11.11 27.46
C PRO A 485 8.47 -10.07 28.52
N PRO A 486 8.63 -8.79 28.14
CA PRO A 486 8.86 -7.73 29.08
C PRO A 486 7.68 -7.63 30.04
N THR A 487 7.99 -7.48 31.34
CA THR A 487 6.98 -7.31 32.39
C THR A 487 6.72 -5.85 32.72
N LYS A 488 7.65 -4.95 32.33
CA LYS A 488 7.60 -3.51 32.59
C LYS A 488 8.28 -2.75 31.47
N VAL A 489 7.68 -1.62 31.04
CA VAL A 489 8.22 -0.69 30.05
C VAL A 489 7.90 0.74 30.49
N ALA A 490 8.89 1.64 30.49
CA ALA A 490 8.75 3.04 30.88
C ALA A 490 8.04 3.23 32.24
N ASP A 491 8.43 2.42 33.24
CA ASP A 491 7.83 2.36 34.58
C ASP A 491 6.37 1.88 34.65
N MET A 492 5.75 1.50 33.54
CA MET A 492 4.42 0.91 33.47
C MET A 492 4.50 -0.62 33.35
N ASP A 493 3.65 -1.33 34.09
CA ASP A 493 3.57 -2.79 33.98
C ASP A 493 2.93 -3.19 32.66
N VAL A 494 3.38 -4.27 32.06
CA VAL A 494 2.71 -4.90 30.91
C VAL A 494 1.53 -5.70 31.44
N VAL A 495 0.31 -5.28 31.14
CA VAL A 495 -0.91 -5.90 31.67
C VAL A 495 -1.53 -6.94 30.73
N LEU A 496 -1.24 -6.82 29.42
CA LEU A 496 -1.75 -7.75 28.43
C LEU A 496 -0.69 -8.00 27.35
N TYR A 497 -0.49 -9.24 27.01
CA TYR A 497 0.40 -9.69 25.95
C TYR A 497 -0.37 -10.51 24.93
N THR A 498 -0.33 -10.10 23.68
CA THR A 498 -0.97 -10.79 22.57
C THR A 498 0.07 -11.29 21.58
N ASP A 499 0.12 -12.61 21.37
CA ASP A 499 0.92 -13.25 20.33
C ASP A 499 0.01 -13.70 19.19
N TYR A 500 0.11 -13.05 18.06
CA TYR A 500 -0.70 -13.34 16.87
C TYR A 500 -0.26 -14.65 16.19
N GLN A 501 0.96 -15.13 16.42
CA GLN A 501 1.41 -16.39 15.84
C GLN A 501 0.87 -17.61 16.58
N SER A 502 0.88 -17.59 17.89
CA SER A 502 0.26 -18.63 18.71
C SER A 502 -1.25 -18.45 18.90
N GLN A 503 -1.78 -17.30 18.46
CA GLN A 503 -3.19 -16.88 18.63
C GLN A 503 -3.64 -16.90 20.10
N THR A 504 -2.80 -16.35 20.97
CA THR A 504 -3.05 -16.29 22.41
C THR A 504 -2.96 -14.88 22.96
N ILE A 505 -3.80 -14.61 23.95
CA ILE A 505 -3.77 -13.41 24.79
C ILE A 505 -3.48 -13.85 26.21
N LYS A 506 -2.47 -13.25 26.85
CA LYS A 506 -2.08 -13.54 28.24
C LYS A 506 -2.20 -12.27 29.10
N ASP A 507 -2.78 -12.40 30.27
CA ASP A 507 -2.81 -11.33 31.28
C ASP A 507 -1.68 -11.50 32.32
N THR A 508 -1.55 -10.49 33.22
CA THR A 508 -0.56 -10.51 34.31
C THR A 508 -0.79 -11.59 35.36
N LYS A 509 -1.99 -12.20 35.39
CA LYS A 509 -2.33 -13.31 36.30
C LYS A 509 -1.96 -14.67 35.72
N GLY A 510 -1.45 -14.69 34.48
CA GLY A 510 -1.11 -15.92 33.75
C GLY A 510 -2.30 -16.58 33.08
N ASN A 511 -3.48 -15.97 33.05
CA ASN A 511 -4.61 -16.50 32.30
C ASN A 511 -4.33 -16.38 30.80
N VAL A 512 -4.63 -17.43 30.07
CA VAL A 512 -4.48 -17.49 28.61
C VAL A 512 -5.85 -17.65 27.97
N SER A 513 -6.15 -16.76 27.03
CA SER A 513 -7.36 -16.83 26.22
C SER A 513 -7.03 -16.86 24.72
N PRO A 514 -7.88 -17.47 23.87
CA PRO A 514 -7.63 -17.51 22.43
C PRO A 514 -7.87 -16.15 21.78
N LEU A 515 -6.96 -15.71 20.93
CA LEU A 515 -7.17 -14.63 19.97
C LEU A 515 -8.05 -15.17 18.82
N LYS A 516 -9.21 -14.54 18.60
CA LYS A 516 -10.18 -14.98 17.58
C LYS A 516 -10.31 -13.95 16.45
N GLY A 517 -10.71 -14.41 15.28
CA GLY A 517 -11.12 -13.54 14.16
C GLY A 517 -9.99 -12.99 13.30
N LEU A 518 -8.72 -13.31 13.61
CA LEU A 518 -7.57 -12.90 12.82
C LEU A 518 -6.72 -14.13 12.44
N PRO A 519 -6.10 -14.15 11.23
CA PRO A 519 -5.19 -15.23 10.87
C PRO A 519 -3.89 -15.16 11.68
N LYS A 520 -3.07 -16.22 11.63
CA LYS A 520 -1.74 -16.24 12.26
C LYS A 520 -0.82 -15.22 11.62
N SER A 521 -0.04 -14.52 12.44
CA SER A 521 0.96 -13.56 11.98
C SER A 521 2.10 -13.42 12.99
N ASN A 522 3.31 -13.18 12.52
CA ASN A 522 4.47 -12.98 13.38
C ASN A 522 4.48 -11.56 14.00
N VAL A 523 3.52 -11.30 14.87
CA VAL A 523 3.31 -10.00 15.53
C VAL A 523 3.12 -10.22 17.03
N LEU A 524 3.70 -9.32 17.83
CA LEU A 524 3.55 -9.27 19.29
C LEU A 524 3.03 -7.91 19.71
N LYS A 525 1.96 -7.87 20.50
CA LYS A 525 1.38 -6.62 21.06
C LYS A 525 1.40 -6.68 22.59
N TYR A 526 1.80 -5.58 23.17
CA TYR A 526 1.88 -5.38 24.61
C TYR A 526 1.05 -4.16 25.01
N ASN A 527 0.11 -4.32 25.93
CA ASN A 527 -0.65 -3.22 26.52
C ASN A 527 -0.11 -2.91 27.92
N LEU A 528 0.02 -1.63 28.23
CA LEU A 528 0.59 -1.15 29.49
C LEU A 528 -0.49 -0.83 30.52
N SER A 529 -0.09 -0.68 31.79
CA SER A 529 -0.99 -0.59 32.95
C SER A 529 -1.83 0.69 33.02
N ASP A 530 -1.55 1.69 32.20
CA ASP A 530 -2.39 2.88 32.04
C ASP A 530 -3.64 2.64 31.16
N GLU A 531 -3.80 1.43 30.61
CA GLU A 531 -4.87 0.99 29.71
C GLU A 531 -4.98 1.79 28.39
N LYS A 532 -4.04 2.70 28.14
CA LYS A 532 -4.01 3.63 27.01
C LYS A 532 -2.81 3.42 26.11
N THR A 533 -1.70 2.98 26.69
CA THR A 533 -0.43 2.85 26.01
C THR A 533 -0.19 1.42 25.58
N TYR A 534 0.29 1.26 24.37
CA TYR A 534 0.69 -0.05 23.82
C TYR A 534 1.91 0.08 22.93
N PHE A 535 2.59 -1.04 22.74
CA PHE A 535 3.57 -1.18 21.66
C PHE A 535 3.42 -2.51 20.94
N ILE A 536 3.80 -2.54 19.66
CA ILE A 536 3.71 -3.71 18.79
C ILE A 536 5.07 -3.93 18.12
N VAL A 537 5.55 -5.14 18.15
CA VAL A 537 6.79 -5.56 17.48
C VAL A 537 6.42 -6.47 16.31
N ARG A 538 6.90 -6.11 15.11
CA ARG A 538 6.62 -6.84 13.87
C ARG A 538 7.84 -6.85 12.96
N PRO A 539 8.30 -8.02 12.48
CA PRO A 539 9.28 -8.09 11.41
C PRO A 539 8.64 -7.67 10.08
N SER A 540 9.41 -7.05 9.20
CA SER A 540 8.98 -6.86 7.81
C SER A 540 8.97 -8.22 7.09
N GLY A 541 7.96 -8.46 6.25
CA GLY A 541 7.90 -9.68 5.42
C GLY A 541 8.77 -9.62 4.17
N THR A 542 9.22 -8.42 3.77
CA THR A 542 9.92 -8.21 2.48
C THR A 542 11.32 -7.62 2.62
N GLU A 543 11.67 -7.12 3.79
CA GLU A 543 12.94 -6.43 4.04
C GLU A 543 13.51 -6.83 5.41
N PRO A 544 14.83 -6.87 5.57
CA PRO A 544 15.48 -7.22 6.84
C PRO A 544 15.36 -6.07 7.85
N LYS A 545 14.16 -5.82 8.34
CA LYS A 545 13.87 -4.79 9.33
C LYS A 545 12.77 -5.19 10.31
N ILE A 546 12.89 -4.72 11.54
CA ILE A 546 11.84 -4.76 12.57
C ILE A 546 11.15 -3.40 12.63
N LYS A 547 9.84 -3.42 12.67
CA LYS A 547 9.00 -2.26 12.94
C LYS A 547 8.49 -2.31 14.38
N LEU A 548 8.68 -1.21 15.08
CA LEU A 548 8.09 -0.95 16.39
C LEU A 548 7.01 0.11 16.23
N TYR A 549 5.78 -0.26 16.55
CA TYR A 549 4.64 0.65 16.55
C TYR A 549 4.29 0.96 18.01
N LEU A 550 4.14 2.23 18.32
CA LEU A 550 3.74 2.70 19.64
C LEU A 550 2.49 3.55 19.52
N GLY A 551 1.60 3.45 20.47
CA GLY A 551 0.42 4.29 20.56
C GLY A 551 0.04 4.58 21.99
N THR A 552 -0.45 5.80 22.22
CA THR A 552 -1.03 6.22 23.50
C THR A 552 -2.14 7.23 23.27
N PHE A 553 -2.90 7.49 24.32
CA PHE A 553 -3.87 8.56 24.32
C PHE A 553 -3.80 9.31 25.66
N ALA A 554 -3.90 10.64 25.65
CA ALA A 554 -3.79 11.49 26.82
C ALA A 554 -4.73 12.70 26.73
N GLU A 555 -4.73 13.54 27.79
CA GLU A 555 -5.53 14.77 27.84
C GLU A 555 -4.86 15.97 27.12
N SER A 556 -3.60 15.82 26.71
CA SER A 556 -2.86 16.79 25.90
C SER A 556 -1.82 16.12 25.00
N PHE A 557 -1.46 16.78 23.88
CA PHE A 557 -0.37 16.32 23.01
C PHE A 557 0.95 16.20 23.77
N GLU A 558 1.29 17.19 24.57
CA GLU A 558 2.53 17.19 25.33
C GLU A 558 2.68 15.93 26.21
N THR A 559 1.59 15.54 26.88
CA THR A 559 1.57 14.33 27.71
C THR A 559 1.69 13.07 26.86
N ALA A 560 0.95 13.00 25.72
CA ALA A 560 0.99 11.85 24.84
C ALA A 560 2.38 11.66 24.21
N GLU A 561 3.00 12.72 23.70
CA GLU A 561 4.34 12.68 23.10
C GLU A 561 5.41 12.29 24.12
N LYS A 562 5.40 12.88 25.32
CA LYS A 562 6.33 12.49 26.40
C LYS A 562 6.20 11.00 26.77
N THR A 563 4.97 10.49 26.79
CA THR A 563 4.73 9.06 27.06
C THR A 563 5.30 8.19 25.96
N ILE A 564 5.02 8.50 24.70
CA ILE A 564 5.55 7.76 23.53
C ILE A 564 7.07 7.76 23.52
N GLU A 565 7.71 8.89 23.79
CA GLU A 565 9.18 8.98 23.78
C GLU A 565 9.82 8.13 24.89
N LYS A 566 9.27 8.16 26.10
CA LYS A 566 9.74 7.30 27.20
C LYS A 566 9.60 5.82 26.86
N VAL A 567 8.45 5.43 26.32
CA VAL A 567 8.19 4.03 25.91
C VAL A 567 9.15 3.62 24.80
N LEU A 568 9.37 4.49 23.80
CA LEU A 568 10.30 4.21 22.71
C LEU A 568 11.74 4.01 23.20
N GLU A 569 12.23 4.90 24.05
CA GLU A 569 13.60 4.82 24.59
C GLU A 569 13.81 3.53 25.41
N ASP A 570 12.85 3.18 26.25
CA ASP A 570 12.94 1.97 27.05
C ASP A 570 12.78 0.70 26.20
N CYS A 571 11.86 0.70 25.22
CA CYS A 571 11.77 -0.38 24.24
C CYS A 571 13.09 -0.60 23.49
N LYS A 572 13.72 0.47 22.97
CA LYS A 572 15.03 0.36 22.30
C LYS A 572 16.06 -0.30 23.19
N LYS A 573 16.15 0.13 24.45
CA LYS A 573 17.11 -0.42 25.41
C LYS A 573 16.86 -1.89 25.71
N GLN A 574 15.59 -2.27 25.96
CA GLN A 574 15.23 -3.65 26.30
C GLN A 574 15.34 -4.60 25.11
N LEU A 575 15.07 -4.11 23.89
CA LEU A 575 15.13 -4.88 22.65
C LEU A 575 16.53 -4.90 22.01
N GLY A 576 17.47 -4.10 22.54
CA GLY A 576 18.81 -3.97 21.96
C GLY A 576 18.82 -3.34 20.56
N LEU A 577 17.92 -2.37 20.33
CA LEU A 577 17.66 -1.71 19.03
C LEU A 577 18.26 -0.30 18.96
#